data_2603a41f1c9b9a01b541feed858e890c
#
_entry.id   2603a41f1c9b9a01b541feed858e890c
#
_cell.length_a   1.000
_cell.length_b   1.000
_cell.length_c   1.000
_cell.angle_alpha   90.00
_cell.angle_beta   90.00
_cell.angle_gamma   90.00
#
_symmetry.space_group_name_H-M   'P 1'
#
loop_
_entity.id
_entity.type
_entity.pdbx_description
1 polymer ?
#
loop_
_entity_poly.entity_id
_entity_poly.type
_entity_poly.pdbx_seq_one_letter_code
_entity_poly.pdbx_strand_id
1 'polypeptide(L)'
;MIPSEEHKISMFPMDFEEFLWAIGDEVSAETIRYLIKNKKAAGNAMHRNLMRTFRLYMLVGGMPQSIETYIEKNNLQLVDETKREIVDLYEEDFVKIDGTGLAGDIYDAIPANLSGNASRYILSSAREGIHSEKVRKLIPDMLSSYTVNIAYHANNPDVGMSLEKDAGRYKLFNSDVGLFITLAFKDKKYTENIIYNKLLSDKLDVNLGYVH
;
A
#
# COMPACT_ATOMS: atom_id res chain seq x y z
N MET A 1 -20.62 -0.68 -25.50
CA MET A 1 -21.52 -1.80 -25.11
C MET A 1 -20.61 -2.93 -24.65
N ILE A 2 -20.68 -3.32 -23.40
CA ILE A 2 -19.86 -4.43 -22.87
C ILE A 2 -20.55 -5.70 -23.33
N PRO A 3 -19.87 -6.64 -24.02
CA PRO A 3 -20.48 -7.92 -24.38
C PRO A 3 -20.98 -8.64 -23.14
N SER A 4 -22.15 -9.24 -23.19
CA SER A 4 -22.77 -9.94 -22.05
C SER A 4 -22.02 -11.20 -21.58
N GLU A 5 -20.92 -11.54 -22.23
CA GLU A 5 -20.08 -12.71 -21.96
C GLU A 5 -18.74 -12.37 -21.33
N GLU A 6 -18.46 -11.09 -21.02
CA GLU A 6 -17.22 -10.70 -20.33
C GLU A 6 -17.35 -10.89 -18.82
N HIS A 7 -16.52 -11.74 -18.24
CA HIS A 7 -16.26 -11.80 -16.82
C HIS A 7 -15.06 -10.88 -16.48
N LYS A 8 -15.33 -9.74 -15.84
CA LYS A 8 -14.27 -8.87 -15.33
C LYS A 8 -13.75 -9.42 -14.01
N ILE A 9 -12.48 -9.76 -13.99
CA ILE A 9 -11.75 -10.15 -12.77
C ILE A 9 -10.86 -8.98 -12.38
N SER A 10 -11.05 -8.45 -11.16
CA SER A 10 -10.14 -7.45 -10.59
C SER A 10 -8.95 -8.15 -9.95
N MET A 11 -7.75 -7.73 -10.31
CA MET A 11 -6.52 -8.19 -9.68
C MET A 11 -5.95 -7.07 -8.82
N PHE A 12 -5.53 -7.44 -7.62
CA PHE A 12 -4.89 -6.55 -6.65
C PHE A 12 -3.48 -7.06 -6.36
N PRO A 13 -2.60 -6.23 -5.75
CA PRO A 13 -1.36 -6.74 -5.19
C PRO A 13 -1.62 -7.92 -4.25
N MET A 14 -0.71 -8.86 -4.18
CA MET A 14 -0.83 -10.03 -3.30
C MET A 14 -0.96 -9.59 -1.84
N ASP A 15 -1.84 -10.23 -1.11
CA ASP A 15 -1.96 -10.04 0.33
C ASP A 15 -0.89 -10.85 1.10
N PHE A 16 -0.91 -10.74 2.43
CA PHE A 16 0.08 -11.43 3.26
C PHE A 16 -0.03 -12.95 3.17
N GLU A 17 -1.22 -13.50 2.99
CA GLU A 17 -1.42 -14.94 2.84
C GLU A 17 -0.87 -15.44 1.50
N GLU A 18 -1.15 -14.71 0.41
CA GLU A 18 -0.61 -15.00 -0.91
C GLU A 18 0.91 -14.88 -0.95
N PHE A 19 1.47 -13.90 -0.22
CA PHE A 19 2.91 -13.77 -0.03
C PHE A 19 3.50 -14.98 0.71
N LEU A 20 2.85 -15.47 1.78
CA LEU A 20 3.28 -16.69 2.48
C LEU A 20 3.33 -17.89 1.53
N TRP A 21 2.31 -18.07 0.70
CA TRP A 21 2.29 -19.12 -0.31
C TRP A 21 3.43 -18.96 -1.33
N ALA A 22 3.66 -17.76 -1.81
CA ALA A 22 4.72 -17.47 -2.77
C ALA A 22 6.12 -17.81 -2.23
N ILE A 23 6.38 -17.58 -0.94
CA ILE A 23 7.65 -17.98 -0.31
C ILE A 23 7.67 -19.44 0.19
N GLY A 24 6.62 -20.23 -0.09
CA GLY A 24 6.54 -21.66 0.27
C GLY A 24 6.08 -21.95 1.71
N ASP A 25 5.51 -20.96 2.42
CA ASP A 25 5.02 -21.11 3.80
C ASP A 25 3.50 -21.27 3.87
N GLU A 26 2.98 -22.37 3.35
CA GLU A 26 1.54 -22.69 3.41
C GLU A 26 1.05 -22.96 4.84
N VAL A 27 1.92 -23.49 5.71
CA VAL A 27 1.59 -23.88 7.08
C VAL A 27 1.23 -22.69 7.95
N SER A 28 1.96 -21.57 7.80
CA SER A 28 1.68 -20.36 8.57
C SER A 28 0.33 -19.75 8.21
N ALA A 29 -0.05 -19.74 6.93
CA ALA A 29 -1.34 -19.24 6.47
C ALA A 29 -2.51 -20.04 7.09
N GLU A 30 -2.47 -21.36 7.00
CA GLU A 30 -3.48 -22.25 7.62
C GLU A 30 -3.53 -22.09 9.15
N THR A 31 -2.38 -21.96 9.78
CA THR A 31 -2.30 -21.80 11.23
C THR A 31 -2.90 -20.46 11.68
N ILE A 32 -2.64 -19.37 11.00
CA ILE A 32 -3.26 -18.07 11.29
C ILE A 32 -4.79 -18.19 11.22
N ARG A 33 -5.32 -18.78 10.15
CA ARG A 33 -6.76 -19.01 10.00
C ARG A 33 -7.34 -19.84 11.15
N TYR A 34 -6.66 -20.91 11.54
CA TYR A 34 -7.06 -21.76 12.66
C TYR A 34 -7.09 -21.00 13.97
N LEU A 35 -6.04 -20.21 14.27
CA LEU A 35 -5.94 -19.43 15.51
C LEU A 35 -7.03 -18.36 15.61
N ILE A 36 -7.30 -17.64 14.52
CA ILE A 36 -8.35 -16.62 14.45
C ILE A 36 -9.72 -17.28 14.66
N LYS A 37 -10.02 -18.35 13.92
CA LYS A 37 -11.29 -19.08 14.02
C LYS A 37 -11.57 -19.60 15.42
N ASN A 38 -10.53 -20.08 16.12
CA ASN A 38 -10.65 -20.65 17.45
C ASN A 38 -10.35 -19.65 18.59
N LYS A 39 -10.10 -18.39 18.25
CA LYS A 39 -9.75 -17.30 19.21
C LYS A 39 -8.59 -17.71 20.13
N LYS A 40 -7.56 -18.36 19.56
CA LYS A 40 -6.38 -18.83 20.29
C LYS A 40 -5.19 -17.90 20.02
N ALA A 41 -4.37 -17.68 21.06
CA ALA A 41 -3.11 -16.95 20.89
C ALA A 41 -2.06 -17.84 20.21
N ALA A 42 -1.21 -17.23 19.36
CA ALA A 42 -0.15 -17.93 18.62
C ALA A 42 1.02 -18.41 19.50
N GLY A 43 1.13 -17.94 20.74
CA GLY A 43 2.31 -18.14 21.56
C GLY A 43 3.52 -17.29 21.09
N ASN A 44 4.44 -17.00 22.02
CA ASN A 44 5.49 -15.99 21.78
C ASN A 44 6.46 -16.34 20.63
N ALA A 45 6.81 -17.61 20.45
CA ALA A 45 7.75 -17.99 19.39
C ALA A 45 7.13 -17.83 18.00
N MET A 46 5.92 -18.34 17.83
CA MET A 46 5.19 -18.26 16.58
C MET A 46 4.83 -16.80 16.25
N HIS A 47 4.36 -16.04 17.24
CA HIS A 47 4.06 -14.63 17.05
C HIS A 47 5.28 -13.85 16.52
N ARG A 48 6.46 -14.04 17.11
CA ARG A 48 7.69 -13.39 16.62
C ARG A 48 8.05 -13.79 15.20
N ASN A 49 7.88 -15.06 14.84
CA ASN A 49 8.13 -15.53 13.49
C ASN A 49 7.18 -14.88 12.48
N LEU A 50 5.88 -14.91 12.76
CA LEU A 50 4.88 -14.30 11.91
C LEU A 50 5.11 -12.80 11.74
N MET A 51 5.41 -12.08 12.83
CA MET A 51 5.72 -10.65 12.77
C MET A 51 6.97 -10.34 11.95
N ARG A 52 8.00 -11.20 12.02
CA ARG A 52 9.19 -11.06 11.17
C ARG A 52 8.84 -11.22 9.69
N THR A 53 8.09 -12.27 9.33
CA THR A 53 7.66 -12.49 7.95
C THR A 53 6.70 -11.41 7.47
N PHE A 54 5.83 -10.92 8.33
CA PHE A 54 4.93 -9.82 8.00
C PHE A 54 5.70 -8.51 7.72
N ARG A 55 6.74 -8.20 8.48
CA ARG A 55 7.61 -7.06 8.18
C ARG A 55 8.36 -7.25 6.86
N LEU A 56 8.79 -8.47 6.56
CA LEU A 56 9.39 -8.78 5.26
C LEU A 56 8.40 -8.51 4.13
N TYR A 57 7.14 -8.96 4.29
CA TYR A 57 6.06 -8.65 3.34
C TYR A 57 5.87 -7.13 3.16
N MET A 58 5.86 -6.36 4.25
CA MET A 58 5.77 -4.89 4.13
C MET A 58 6.93 -4.28 3.33
N LEU A 59 8.12 -4.87 3.40
CA LEU A 59 9.28 -4.40 2.64
C LEU A 59 9.26 -4.81 1.18
N VAL A 60 8.91 -6.05 0.91
CA VAL A 60 8.86 -6.60 -0.46
C VAL A 60 7.63 -6.07 -1.19
N GLY A 61 6.49 -6.00 -0.50
CA GLY A 61 5.19 -5.67 -1.07
C GLY A 61 4.47 -6.88 -1.63
N GLY A 62 3.29 -6.61 -2.20
CA GLY A 62 2.44 -7.60 -2.87
C GLY A 62 2.55 -7.56 -4.39
N MET A 63 3.43 -6.74 -4.97
CA MET A 63 3.63 -6.71 -6.42
C MET A 63 4.34 -7.98 -6.88
N PRO A 64 3.76 -8.76 -7.83
CA PRO A 64 4.32 -10.04 -8.26
C PRO A 64 5.80 -9.97 -8.66
N GLN A 65 6.19 -8.94 -9.42
CA GLN A 65 7.56 -8.73 -9.85
C GLN A 65 8.54 -8.52 -8.67
N SER A 66 8.11 -7.81 -7.63
CA SER A 66 8.91 -7.59 -6.41
C SER A 66 9.10 -8.89 -5.64
N ILE A 67 8.05 -9.70 -5.53
CA ILE A 67 8.08 -11.01 -4.86
C ILE A 67 8.97 -11.98 -5.62
N GLU A 68 8.85 -12.04 -6.95
CA GLU A 68 9.70 -12.87 -7.81
C GLU A 68 11.18 -12.49 -7.65
N THR A 69 11.50 -11.18 -7.72
CA THR A 69 12.86 -10.68 -7.48
C THR A 69 13.39 -11.09 -6.11
N TYR A 70 12.54 -11.02 -5.06
CA TYR A 70 12.94 -11.46 -3.74
C TYR A 70 13.22 -12.96 -3.67
N ILE A 71 12.35 -13.79 -4.24
CA ILE A 71 12.49 -15.26 -4.23
C ILE A 71 13.74 -15.68 -4.99
N GLU A 72 13.99 -15.11 -6.16
CA GLU A 72 15.13 -15.49 -7.02
C GLU A 72 16.46 -14.97 -6.50
N LYS A 73 16.52 -13.75 -6.00
CA LYS A 73 17.76 -13.05 -5.68
C LYS A 73 18.06 -12.95 -4.20
N ASN A 74 17.06 -13.10 -3.33
CA ASN A 74 17.13 -12.89 -1.88
C ASN A 74 17.88 -11.58 -1.52
N ASN A 75 17.62 -10.52 -2.27
CA ASN A 75 18.31 -9.23 -2.18
C ASN A 75 17.30 -8.08 -2.16
N LEU A 76 17.16 -7.42 -1.01
CA LEU A 76 16.22 -6.32 -0.81
C LEU A 76 16.58 -5.07 -1.61
N GLN A 77 17.84 -4.86 -1.97
CA GLN A 77 18.21 -3.74 -2.83
C GLN A 77 17.65 -3.93 -4.25
N LEU A 78 17.78 -5.13 -4.82
CA LEU A 78 17.20 -5.44 -6.14
C LEU A 78 15.67 -5.36 -6.10
N VAL A 79 15.04 -5.77 -5.00
CA VAL A 79 13.59 -5.59 -4.79
C VAL A 79 13.22 -4.10 -4.78
N ASP A 80 14.03 -3.23 -4.15
CA ASP A 80 13.79 -1.78 -4.16
C ASP A 80 13.93 -1.20 -5.58
N GLU A 81 14.94 -1.64 -6.34
CA GLU A 81 15.12 -1.24 -7.74
C GLU A 81 13.89 -1.63 -8.58
N THR A 82 13.41 -2.88 -8.47
CA THR A 82 12.18 -3.34 -9.14
C THR A 82 10.94 -2.50 -8.74
N LYS A 83 10.79 -2.16 -7.46
CA LYS A 83 9.67 -1.33 -7.01
C LYS A 83 9.75 0.11 -7.54
N ARG A 84 10.95 0.66 -7.68
CA ARG A 84 11.15 1.98 -8.29
C ARG A 84 10.74 1.99 -9.75
N GLU A 85 11.11 0.96 -10.51
CA GLU A 85 10.65 0.78 -11.89
C GLU A 85 9.12 0.72 -11.99
N ILE A 86 8.46 0.04 -11.04
CA ILE A 86 6.98 0.01 -10.98
C ILE A 86 6.42 1.41 -10.68
N VAL A 87 7.02 2.16 -9.76
CA VAL A 87 6.60 3.55 -9.46
C VAL A 87 6.76 4.44 -10.68
N ASP A 88 7.87 4.34 -11.40
CA ASP A 88 8.12 5.12 -12.62
C ASP A 88 7.05 4.82 -13.69
N LEU A 89 6.66 3.54 -13.87
CA LEU A 89 5.55 3.17 -14.76
C LEU A 89 4.22 3.76 -14.32
N TYR A 90 3.94 3.80 -13.02
CA TYR A 90 2.72 4.45 -12.50
C TYR A 90 2.72 5.95 -12.77
N GLU A 91 3.88 6.62 -12.65
CA GLU A 91 4.01 8.04 -12.97
C GLU A 91 3.72 8.31 -14.45
N GLU A 92 4.22 7.48 -15.36
CA GLU A 92 3.89 7.57 -16.78
C GLU A 92 2.38 7.39 -17.05
N ASP A 93 1.73 6.47 -16.33
CA ASP A 93 0.29 6.26 -16.46
C ASP A 93 -0.51 7.41 -15.86
N PHE A 94 -0.05 8.02 -14.76
CA PHE A 94 -0.68 9.22 -14.21
C PHE A 94 -0.62 10.42 -15.15
N VAL A 95 0.43 10.55 -15.95
CA VAL A 95 0.49 11.60 -17.01
C VAL A 95 -0.59 11.38 -18.08
N LYS A 96 -0.96 10.12 -18.37
CA LYS A 96 -2.06 9.80 -19.29
C LYS A 96 -3.44 10.14 -18.70
N ILE A 97 -3.60 9.94 -17.38
CA ILE A 97 -4.82 10.31 -16.64
C ILE A 97 -4.96 11.82 -16.53
N ASP A 98 -3.87 12.50 -16.19
CA ASP A 98 -3.84 13.96 -16.01
C ASP A 98 -2.53 14.56 -16.54
N GLY A 99 -2.62 15.19 -17.70
CA GLY A 99 -1.47 15.86 -18.35
C GLY A 99 -0.85 16.99 -17.54
N THR A 100 -1.43 17.38 -16.39
CA THR A 100 -0.85 18.40 -15.49
C THR A 100 0.13 17.82 -14.48
N GLY A 101 0.23 16.48 -14.38
CA GLY A 101 1.05 15.75 -13.40
C GLY A 101 0.51 15.76 -11.97
N LEU A 102 -0.71 16.30 -11.76
CA LEU A 102 -1.29 16.38 -10.43
C LEU A 102 -1.61 15.01 -9.82
N ALA A 103 -1.98 14.03 -10.65
CA ALA A 103 -2.24 12.66 -10.18
C ALA A 103 -0.97 12.02 -9.57
N GLY A 104 0.18 12.23 -10.19
CA GLY A 104 1.49 11.82 -9.65
C GLY A 104 1.82 12.52 -8.33
N ASP A 105 1.65 13.85 -8.26
CA ASP A 105 1.87 14.60 -7.02
C ASP A 105 0.99 14.10 -5.87
N ILE A 106 -0.29 13.76 -6.15
CA ILE A 106 -1.21 13.21 -5.16
C ILE A 106 -0.71 11.86 -4.67
N TYR A 107 -0.25 10.99 -5.57
CA TYR A 107 0.27 9.68 -5.24
C TYR A 107 1.52 9.76 -4.37
N ASP A 108 2.47 10.59 -4.75
CA ASP A 108 3.75 10.81 -4.05
C ASP A 108 3.58 11.39 -2.65
N ALA A 109 2.55 12.20 -2.43
CA ALA A 109 2.29 12.82 -1.14
C ALA A 109 1.59 11.88 -0.14
N ILE A 110 1.15 10.68 -0.54
CA ILE A 110 0.45 9.74 0.36
C ILE A 110 1.29 9.37 1.58
N PRO A 111 2.58 8.96 1.47
CA PRO A 111 3.37 8.59 2.64
C PRO A 111 3.52 9.73 3.65
N ALA A 112 3.77 10.96 3.19
CA ALA A 112 3.88 12.12 4.06
C ALA A 112 2.57 12.43 4.81
N ASN A 113 1.42 12.31 4.13
CA ASN A 113 0.11 12.49 4.74
C ASN A 113 -0.19 11.45 5.82
N LEU A 114 0.15 10.19 5.57
CA LEU A 114 -0.10 9.11 6.50
C LEU A 114 0.83 9.19 7.72
N SER A 115 2.12 9.44 7.52
CA SER A 115 3.11 9.55 8.61
C SER A 115 2.87 10.76 9.51
N GLY A 116 2.28 11.83 9.00
CA GLY A 116 1.97 13.05 9.76
C GLY A 116 0.75 12.95 10.68
N ASN A 117 0.15 11.76 10.89
CA ASN A 117 -1.06 11.58 11.70
C ASN A 117 -2.25 12.46 11.29
N ALA A 118 -2.29 12.93 10.06
CA ALA A 118 -3.38 13.77 9.59
C ALA A 118 -4.72 13.01 9.63
N SER A 119 -5.76 13.66 10.13
CA SER A 119 -7.12 13.07 10.18
C SER A 119 -7.76 12.92 8.81
N ARG A 120 -7.20 13.55 7.78
CA ARG A 120 -7.62 13.51 6.39
C ARG A 120 -6.44 13.75 5.47
N TYR A 121 -6.58 13.45 4.17
CA TYR A 121 -5.60 13.80 3.16
C TYR A 121 -5.51 15.33 3.03
N ILE A 122 -4.30 15.87 3.10
CA ILE A 122 -4.00 17.31 3.02
C ILE A 122 -3.59 17.63 1.59
N LEU A 123 -4.45 18.30 0.83
CA LEU A 123 -4.23 18.58 -0.59
C LEU A 123 -2.97 19.42 -0.85
N SER A 124 -2.67 20.38 0.01
CA SER A 124 -1.50 21.26 -0.14
C SER A 124 -0.17 20.52 0.02
N SER A 125 -0.16 19.30 0.56
CA SER A 125 1.06 18.47 0.61
C SER A 125 1.44 17.88 -0.75
N ALA A 126 0.47 17.71 -1.64
CA ALA A 126 0.74 17.27 -3.01
C ALA A 126 1.24 18.46 -3.87
N ARG A 127 0.49 19.55 -3.87
CA ARG A 127 0.89 20.77 -4.59
C ARG A 127 0.23 21.99 -3.95
N GLU A 128 0.99 23.06 -3.76
CA GLU A 128 0.49 24.30 -3.19
C GLU A 128 -0.56 24.96 -4.10
N GLY A 129 -1.62 25.53 -3.50
CA GLY A 129 -2.69 26.22 -4.25
C GLY A 129 -3.65 25.31 -5.01
N ILE A 130 -3.67 24.01 -4.77
CA ILE A 130 -4.62 23.09 -5.43
C ILE A 130 -6.06 23.34 -5.00
N HIS A 131 -6.95 23.43 -5.99
CA HIS A 131 -8.38 23.41 -5.76
C HIS A 131 -8.90 22.00 -5.54
N SER A 132 -9.66 21.80 -4.47
CA SER A 132 -10.25 20.49 -4.08
C SER A 132 -11.11 19.85 -5.20
N GLU A 133 -11.71 20.68 -6.06
CA GLU A 133 -12.52 20.19 -7.19
C GLU A 133 -11.69 19.42 -8.23
N LYS A 134 -10.46 19.88 -8.53
CA LYS A 134 -9.58 19.17 -9.47
C LYS A 134 -9.21 17.79 -8.91
N VAL A 135 -8.82 17.74 -7.65
CA VAL A 135 -8.47 16.47 -6.99
C VAL A 135 -9.67 15.52 -6.96
N ARG A 136 -10.86 16.02 -6.65
CA ARG A 136 -12.08 15.22 -6.64
C ARG A 136 -12.39 14.57 -8.00
N LYS A 137 -12.00 15.20 -9.10
CA LYS A 137 -12.18 14.65 -10.45
C LYS A 137 -11.15 13.57 -10.77
N LEU A 138 -9.93 13.65 -10.21
CA LEU A 138 -8.85 12.69 -10.47
C LEU A 138 -8.96 11.41 -9.61
N ILE A 139 -9.46 11.52 -8.37
CA ILE A 139 -9.56 10.38 -7.47
C ILE A 139 -10.28 9.18 -8.09
N PRO A 140 -11.43 9.31 -8.79
CA PRO A 140 -12.10 8.17 -9.42
C PRO A 140 -11.23 7.43 -10.44
N ASP A 141 -10.44 8.16 -11.23
CA ASP A 141 -9.56 7.58 -12.24
C ASP A 141 -8.38 6.83 -11.56
N MET A 142 -7.79 7.43 -10.51
CA MET A 142 -6.75 6.78 -9.70
C MET A 142 -7.27 5.53 -8.97
N LEU A 143 -8.52 5.54 -8.49
CA LEU A 143 -9.15 4.35 -7.89
C LEU A 143 -9.43 3.28 -8.94
N SER A 144 -9.86 3.66 -10.14
CA SER A 144 -10.16 2.71 -11.21
C SER A 144 -8.90 2.05 -11.80
N SER A 145 -7.73 2.69 -11.65
CA SER A 145 -6.42 2.11 -11.99
C SER A 145 -5.86 1.15 -10.92
N TYR A 146 -6.55 1.01 -9.78
CA TYR A 146 -6.11 0.20 -8.64
C TYR A 146 -4.75 0.60 -8.04
N THR A 147 -4.28 1.82 -8.30
CA THR A 147 -3.02 2.33 -7.73
C THR A 147 -3.16 2.88 -6.33
N VAL A 148 -4.37 3.33 -5.97
CA VAL A 148 -4.70 3.87 -4.65
C VAL A 148 -5.97 3.27 -4.09
N ASN A 149 -6.06 3.28 -2.76
CA ASN A 149 -7.26 2.98 -1.99
C ASN A 149 -7.73 4.23 -1.25
N ILE A 150 -9.02 4.35 -0.98
CA ILE A 150 -9.60 5.48 -0.26
C ILE A 150 -10.43 5.01 0.94
N ALA A 151 -10.21 5.65 2.08
CA ALA A 151 -11.06 5.49 3.24
C ALA A 151 -11.75 6.82 3.57
N TYR A 152 -13.07 6.83 3.54
CA TYR A 152 -13.86 8.00 3.89
C TYR A 152 -14.20 8.03 5.37
N HIS A 153 -14.29 9.23 5.92
CA HIS A 153 -14.83 9.42 7.25
C HIS A 153 -16.34 9.17 7.26
N ALA A 154 -16.82 8.39 8.23
CA ALA A 154 -18.24 8.24 8.54
C ALA A 154 -18.53 8.92 9.87
N ASN A 155 -19.55 9.79 9.91
CA ASN A 155 -19.89 10.54 11.13
C ASN A 155 -20.58 9.65 12.16
N ASN A 156 -21.37 8.67 11.72
CA ASN A 156 -22.04 7.71 12.58
C ASN A 156 -21.89 6.29 12.03
N PRO A 157 -21.11 5.41 12.69
CA PRO A 157 -20.91 4.03 12.24
C PRO A 157 -22.13 3.12 12.48
N ASP A 158 -23.10 3.52 13.29
CA ASP A 158 -24.29 2.74 13.62
C ASP A 158 -25.37 2.79 12.52
N VAL A 159 -25.30 3.78 11.65
CA VAL A 159 -26.16 3.91 10.46
C VAL A 159 -25.39 3.39 9.24
N GLY A 160 -26.07 3.03 8.16
CA GLY A 160 -25.40 2.59 6.94
C GLY A 160 -24.27 3.57 6.55
N MET A 161 -23.00 3.14 6.66
CA MET A 161 -21.81 4.01 6.52
C MET A 161 -21.79 4.81 5.22
N SER A 162 -22.45 4.29 4.17
CA SER A 162 -22.57 4.99 2.88
C SER A 162 -23.44 6.25 2.95
N LEU A 163 -24.39 6.33 3.90
CA LEU A 163 -25.28 7.48 4.10
C LEU A 163 -24.57 8.59 4.90
N GLU A 164 -23.65 8.20 5.78
CA GLU A 164 -22.90 9.11 6.67
C GLU A 164 -21.49 9.44 6.15
N LYS A 165 -21.20 9.08 4.90
CA LYS A 165 -19.93 9.32 4.24
C LYS A 165 -19.68 10.81 4.04
N ASP A 166 -18.62 11.33 4.65
CA ASP A 166 -18.11 12.67 4.37
C ASP A 166 -17.12 12.64 3.18
N ALA A 167 -17.60 13.06 2.02
CA ALA A 167 -16.79 13.12 0.80
C ALA A 167 -15.64 14.16 0.87
N GLY A 168 -15.65 15.07 1.84
CA GLY A 168 -14.59 16.06 2.07
C GLY A 168 -13.51 15.58 3.05
N ARG A 169 -13.74 14.45 3.75
CA ARG A 169 -12.82 13.90 4.74
C ARG A 169 -12.50 12.46 4.39
N TYR A 170 -11.36 12.25 3.80
CA TYR A 170 -10.87 10.94 3.39
C TYR A 170 -9.37 10.83 3.62
N LYS A 171 -8.87 9.61 3.69
CA LYS A 171 -7.46 9.25 3.59
C LYS A 171 -7.23 8.49 2.30
N LEU A 172 -6.07 8.71 1.68
CA LEU A 172 -5.59 7.91 0.56
C LEU A 172 -4.49 6.98 1.06
N PHE A 173 -4.46 5.78 0.50
CA PHE A 173 -3.45 4.76 0.75
C PHE A 173 -2.92 4.28 -0.59
N ASN A 174 -1.64 3.96 -0.68
CA ASN A 174 -1.12 3.21 -1.80
C ASN A 174 -1.78 1.82 -1.81
N SER A 175 -2.03 1.26 -2.98
CA SER A 175 -2.61 -0.08 -3.09
C SER A 175 -1.64 -1.19 -2.64
N ASP A 176 -0.35 -0.90 -2.62
CA ASP A 176 0.71 -1.83 -2.23
C ASP A 176 1.59 -1.26 -1.11
N VAL A 177 1.85 -2.09 -0.10
CA VAL A 177 2.62 -1.70 1.08
C VAL A 177 4.12 -1.52 0.78
N GLY A 178 4.66 -2.31 -0.16
CA GLY A 178 6.06 -2.20 -0.58
C GLY A 178 6.31 -0.92 -1.36
N LEU A 179 5.39 -0.52 -2.24
CA LEU A 179 5.47 0.74 -2.97
C LEU A 179 5.36 1.94 -2.03
N PHE A 180 4.53 1.85 -0.98
CA PHE A 180 4.49 2.88 0.06
C PHE A 180 5.87 3.13 0.69
N ILE A 181 6.61 2.06 1.04
CA ILE A 181 7.97 2.17 1.60
C ILE A 181 8.93 2.81 0.58
N THR A 182 8.87 2.38 -0.66
CA THR A 182 9.72 2.95 -1.73
C THR A 182 9.45 4.44 -1.93
N LEU A 183 8.20 4.86 -1.95
CA LEU A 183 7.81 6.27 -2.03
C LEU A 183 8.24 7.08 -0.81
N ALA A 184 8.16 6.52 0.39
CA ALA A 184 8.61 7.20 1.60
C ALA A 184 10.11 7.53 1.61
N PHE A 185 10.90 6.82 0.78
CA PHE A 185 12.35 7.05 0.59
C PHE A 185 12.70 7.41 -0.86
N LYS A 186 11.76 7.96 -1.62
CA LYS A 186 11.92 8.30 -3.03
C LYS A 186 13.04 9.30 -3.31
N ASP A 187 13.31 10.22 -2.37
CA ASP A 187 14.37 11.22 -2.41
C ASP A 187 15.79 10.61 -2.42
N LYS A 188 15.92 9.32 -2.07
CA LYS A 188 17.17 8.59 -2.06
C LYS A 188 17.32 7.76 -3.33
N LYS A 189 18.56 7.63 -3.81
CA LYS A 189 18.87 6.81 -5.01
C LYS A 189 18.45 5.35 -4.85
N TYR A 190 18.48 4.84 -3.62
CA TYR A 190 18.00 3.53 -3.20
C TYR A 190 17.70 3.55 -1.70
N THR A 191 16.85 2.66 -1.27
CA THR A 191 16.61 2.51 0.17
C THR A 191 17.77 1.75 0.79
N GLU A 192 18.54 2.41 1.66
CA GLU A 192 19.73 1.81 2.25
C GLU A 192 19.43 0.54 3.06
N ASN A 193 20.30 -0.45 3.01
CA ASN A 193 20.19 -1.69 3.80
C ASN A 193 20.01 -1.43 5.30
N ILE A 194 20.56 -0.32 5.82
CA ILE A 194 20.37 0.10 7.21
C ILE A 194 18.90 0.37 7.51
N ILE A 195 18.17 0.98 6.58
CA ILE A 195 16.73 1.27 6.71
C ILE A 195 15.95 -0.04 6.72
N TYR A 196 16.23 -0.95 5.79
CA TYR A 196 15.62 -2.28 5.77
C TYR A 196 15.87 -3.06 7.05
N ASN A 197 17.11 -3.07 7.55
CA ASN A 197 17.44 -3.72 8.81
C ASN A 197 16.71 -3.11 10.02
N LYS A 198 16.52 -1.80 10.03
CA LYS A 198 15.74 -1.12 11.08
C LYS A 198 14.26 -1.49 11.00
N LEU A 199 13.67 -1.51 9.79
CA LEU A 199 12.29 -1.94 9.55
C LEU A 199 12.07 -3.39 10.01
N LEU A 200 13.00 -4.28 9.69
CA LEU A 200 12.94 -5.69 10.13
C LEU A 200 13.10 -5.87 11.65
N SER A 201 13.78 -4.94 12.33
CA SER A 201 14.17 -5.05 13.74
C SER A 201 13.30 -4.30 14.76
N ASP A 202 12.15 -3.74 14.39
CA ASP A 202 11.30 -2.87 15.24
C ASP A 202 11.95 -1.57 15.74
N LYS A 203 13.08 -1.18 15.20
CA LYS A 203 13.87 -0.03 15.70
C LYS A 203 13.70 1.23 14.84
N LEU A 204 12.74 1.25 13.93
CA LEU A 204 12.47 2.44 13.13
C LEU A 204 11.44 3.30 13.84
N ASP A 205 11.78 4.56 14.10
CA ASP A 205 10.86 5.57 14.64
C ASP A 205 9.80 6.04 13.60
N VAL A 206 9.75 5.39 12.45
CA VAL A 206 8.69 5.63 11.46
C VAL A 206 7.47 4.83 11.87
N ASN A 207 6.37 5.52 12.07
CA ASN A 207 5.10 4.89 12.41
C ASN A 207 4.54 4.12 11.20
N LEU A 208 4.94 2.88 11.02
CA LEU A 208 4.45 1.99 9.99
C LEU A 208 3.01 1.51 10.23
N GLY A 209 2.40 1.89 11.37
CA GLY A 209 1.01 1.56 11.67
C GLY A 209 -0.02 2.09 10.67
N TYR A 210 0.41 2.95 9.74
CA TYR A 210 -0.41 3.44 8.63
C TYR A 210 -0.20 2.67 7.31
N VAL A 211 0.71 1.71 7.30
CA VAL A 211 0.98 0.85 6.12
C VAL A 211 -0.02 -0.31 6.02
N HIS A 212 -0.82 -0.52 7.07
CA HIS A 212 -1.82 -1.60 7.19
C HIS A 212 -3.20 -1.20 6.70
#